data_d03cbfa9e9a681474ce6ea96dea3d1b8
#
_entry.id   d03cbfa9e9a681474ce6ea96dea3d1b8
#
_cell.length_a   1.000
_cell.length_b   1.000
_cell.length_c   1.000
_cell.angle_alpha   90.00
_cell.angle_beta   90.00
_cell.angle_gamma   90.00
#
_symmetry.space_group_name_H-M   'P 1'
#
loop_
_entity.id
_entity.type
_entity.pdbx_description
1 polymer ?
#
loop_
_entity_poly.entity_id
_entity_poly.type
_entity_poly.pdbx_seq_one_letter_code
_entity_poly.pdbx_strand_id
1 'polypeptide(L)'
;MNFEIINTRRNNKIYTNRIDTYKVFNENYDKRLVFLESFITTEVEAAGVKVPSIKEVTFNDNHWCFKSDSIKGDTLFSLIKNDPDNVDKYLDKMVEVHTSIHKFKCPKLPIQKDKLTDYIKLSDLDEGMKIDLLDMLNTCPKHNKLVHGNFTPHNVLVS
;
A
#
# COMPACT_ATOMS: atom_id res chain seq x y z
N MET A 1 -5.76 27.54 2.67
CA MET A 1 -5.55 26.45 1.68
C MET A 1 -6.81 25.61 1.68
N ASN A 2 -7.40 25.37 0.51
CA ASN A 2 -8.56 24.47 0.43
C ASN A 2 -8.04 23.03 0.31
N PHE A 3 -8.42 22.18 1.25
CA PHE A 3 -8.15 20.75 1.21
C PHE A 3 -9.39 20.01 0.70
N GLU A 4 -9.17 19.05 -0.18
CA GLU A 4 -10.18 18.17 -0.71
C GLU A 4 -9.93 16.75 -0.17
N ILE A 5 -11.00 16.08 0.27
CA ILE A 5 -10.90 14.67 0.68
C ILE A 5 -10.95 13.82 -0.60
N ILE A 6 -9.87 13.10 -0.88
CA ILE A 6 -9.78 12.23 -2.05
C ILE A 6 -10.05 10.76 -1.72
N ASN A 7 -9.90 10.36 -0.46
CA ASN A 7 -10.20 8.99 -0.04
C ASN A 7 -10.47 8.91 1.48
N THR A 8 -11.35 7.99 1.87
CA THR A 8 -11.61 7.63 3.27
C THR A 8 -11.48 6.13 3.41
N ARG A 9 -10.60 5.68 4.29
CA ARG A 9 -10.34 4.27 4.59
C ARG A 9 -10.64 3.99 6.06
N ARG A 10 -10.65 2.71 6.45
CA ARG A 10 -10.91 2.28 7.82
C ARG A 10 -10.05 3.01 8.87
N ASN A 11 -8.78 3.21 8.59
CA ASN A 11 -7.79 3.69 9.57
C ASN A 11 -7.23 5.08 9.24
N ASN A 12 -7.62 5.70 8.13
CA ASN A 12 -7.10 7.00 7.72
C ASN A 12 -8.01 7.71 6.71
N LYS A 13 -7.81 9.02 6.60
CA LYS A 13 -8.37 9.86 5.54
C LYS A 13 -7.25 10.47 4.73
N ILE A 14 -7.46 10.64 3.44
CA ILE A 14 -6.49 11.22 2.53
C ILE A 14 -7.05 12.52 1.98
N TYR A 15 -6.28 13.58 2.17
CA TYR A 15 -6.59 14.95 1.71
C TYR A 15 -5.55 15.38 0.68
N THR A 16 -5.92 16.27 -0.22
CA THR A 16 -4.98 16.94 -1.12
C THR A 16 -5.27 18.43 -1.23
N ASN A 17 -4.21 19.21 -1.46
CA ASN A 17 -4.28 20.59 -1.92
C ASN A 17 -3.78 20.73 -3.37
N ARG A 18 -3.68 19.59 -4.12
CA ARG A 18 -3.17 19.45 -5.49
C ARG A 18 -1.66 19.59 -5.66
N ILE A 19 -0.95 20.02 -4.62
CA ILE A 19 0.53 20.07 -4.56
C ILE A 19 1.03 18.95 -3.67
N ASP A 20 0.41 18.81 -2.50
CA ASP A 20 0.73 17.81 -1.49
C ASP A 20 -0.50 16.94 -1.20
N THR A 21 -0.23 15.73 -0.79
CA THR A 21 -1.21 14.78 -0.27
C THR A 21 -0.93 14.54 1.21
N TYR A 22 -1.98 14.54 2.01
CA TYR A 22 -1.93 14.36 3.46
C TYR A 22 -2.71 13.11 3.83
N LYS A 23 -2.04 12.09 4.33
CA LYS A 23 -2.66 10.90 4.90
C LYS A 23 -2.74 11.07 6.40
N VAL A 24 -3.94 11.33 6.91
CA VAL A 24 -4.23 11.54 8.34
C VAL A 24 -4.77 10.26 8.91
N PHE A 25 -4.07 9.68 9.88
CA PHE A 25 -4.47 8.46 10.58
C PHE A 25 -5.51 8.76 11.64
N ASN A 26 -6.34 7.77 11.99
CA ASN A 26 -7.31 7.91 13.08
C ASN A 26 -6.58 8.14 14.41
N GLU A 27 -7.29 8.71 15.38
CA GLU A 27 -6.82 8.80 16.77
C GLU A 27 -6.39 7.41 17.28
N ASN A 28 -5.37 7.39 18.13
CA ASN A 28 -4.82 6.17 18.72
C ASN A 28 -4.26 5.14 17.72
N TYR A 29 -4.07 5.52 16.45
CA TYR A 29 -3.39 4.63 15.51
C TYR A 29 -1.95 4.39 15.98
N ASP A 30 -1.52 3.11 15.95
CA ASP A 30 -0.21 2.72 16.48
C ASP A 30 0.93 3.43 15.73
N LYS A 31 1.67 4.28 16.46
CA LYS A 31 2.80 5.02 15.89
C LYS A 31 3.86 4.12 15.24
N ARG A 32 4.04 2.88 15.74
CA ARG A 32 4.99 1.93 15.15
C ARG A 32 4.60 1.59 13.71
N LEU A 33 3.30 1.46 13.43
CA LEU A 33 2.80 1.19 12.08
C LEU A 33 2.94 2.42 11.18
N VAL A 34 2.82 3.64 11.73
CA VAL A 34 3.08 4.89 10.99
C VAL A 34 4.53 4.93 10.52
N PHE A 35 5.48 4.73 11.44
CA PHE A 35 6.91 4.75 11.10
C PHE A 35 7.32 3.57 10.23
N LEU A 36 6.73 2.40 10.40
CA LEU A 36 6.95 1.25 9.53
C LEU A 36 6.48 1.54 8.10
N GLU A 37 5.31 2.14 7.93
CA GLU A 37 4.80 2.52 6.59
C GLU A 37 5.70 3.57 5.94
N SER A 38 6.15 4.57 6.71
CA SER A 38 7.10 5.57 6.25
C SER A 38 8.42 4.94 5.78
N PHE A 39 8.99 4.05 6.59
CA PHE A 39 10.20 3.31 6.26
C PHE A 39 10.03 2.47 4.98
N ILE A 40 8.94 1.70 4.88
CA ILE A 40 8.65 0.88 3.70
C ILE A 40 8.57 1.76 2.44
N THR A 41 7.83 2.87 2.50
CA THR A 41 7.65 3.76 1.36
C THR A 41 8.98 4.36 0.91
N THR A 42 9.83 4.79 1.85
CA THR A 42 11.14 5.36 1.56
C THR A 42 12.10 4.33 0.94
N GLU A 43 12.12 3.08 1.44
CA GLU A 43 12.95 2.02 0.87
C GLU A 43 12.47 1.61 -0.54
N VAL A 44 11.16 1.60 -0.77
CA VAL A 44 10.57 1.32 -2.09
C VAL A 44 10.88 2.43 -3.08
N GLU A 45 10.81 3.70 -2.67
CA GLU A 45 11.23 4.87 -3.45
C GLU A 45 12.72 4.81 -3.80
N ALA A 46 13.58 4.53 -2.80
CA ALA A 46 15.01 4.41 -2.99
C ALA A 46 15.40 3.27 -3.95
N ALA A 47 14.58 2.22 -4.05
CA ALA A 47 14.74 1.15 -5.02
C ALA A 47 14.33 1.56 -6.45
N GLY A 48 13.75 2.75 -6.66
CA GLY A 48 13.36 3.29 -7.95
C GLY A 48 11.91 3.02 -8.35
N VAL A 49 11.08 2.51 -7.45
CA VAL A 49 9.64 2.39 -7.70
C VAL A 49 8.98 3.76 -7.60
N LYS A 50 8.12 4.08 -8.55
CA LYS A 50 7.35 5.33 -8.53
C LYS A 50 6.26 5.27 -7.45
N VAL A 51 6.52 5.92 -6.33
CA VAL A 51 5.58 6.10 -5.21
C VAL A 51 5.56 7.58 -4.82
N PRO A 52 4.52 8.08 -4.13
CA PRO A 52 4.55 9.44 -3.57
C PRO A 52 5.71 9.58 -2.57
N SER A 53 6.60 10.55 -2.80
CA SER A 53 7.72 10.83 -1.88
C SER A 53 7.19 11.39 -0.57
N ILE A 54 7.56 10.77 0.56
CA ILE A 54 7.19 11.26 1.89
C ILE A 54 8.11 12.43 2.24
N LYS A 55 7.51 13.61 2.46
CA LYS A 55 8.22 14.83 2.85
C LYS A 55 8.27 15.04 4.34
N GLU A 56 7.24 14.60 5.05
CA GLU A 56 7.07 14.90 6.46
C GLU A 56 6.18 13.85 7.15
N VAL A 57 6.53 13.54 8.40
CA VAL A 57 5.71 12.74 9.32
C VAL A 57 5.49 13.59 10.56
N THR A 58 4.24 13.93 10.85
CA THR A 58 3.86 14.83 11.96
C THR A 58 2.81 14.22 12.86
N PHE A 59 2.70 14.76 14.07
CA PHE A 59 1.65 14.44 15.02
C PHE A 59 1.00 15.75 15.47
N ASN A 60 -0.24 15.98 15.04
CA ASN A 60 -1.03 17.15 15.37
C ASN A 60 -2.46 16.75 15.74
N ASP A 61 -3.04 17.43 16.72
CA ASP A 61 -4.43 17.23 17.16
C ASP A 61 -4.77 15.74 17.40
N ASN A 62 -3.86 15.00 18.05
CA ASN A 62 -3.96 13.56 18.34
C ASN A 62 -3.96 12.65 17.10
N HIS A 63 -3.57 13.16 15.94
CA HIS A 63 -3.47 12.40 14.69
C HIS A 63 -2.05 12.39 14.15
N TRP A 64 -1.59 11.21 13.76
CA TRP A 64 -0.42 11.08 12.91
C TRP A 64 -0.77 11.47 11.48
N CYS A 65 0.15 12.13 10.80
CA CYS A 65 -0.04 12.54 9.42
C CYS A 65 1.23 12.32 8.60
N PHE A 66 1.07 11.79 7.38
CA PHE A 66 2.08 11.86 6.34
C PHE A 66 1.75 12.99 5.38
N LYS A 67 2.75 13.80 5.08
CA LYS A 67 2.74 14.70 3.95
C LYS A 67 3.60 14.11 2.84
N SER A 68 3.07 13.99 1.64
CA SER A 68 3.77 13.49 0.46
C SER A 68 3.45 14.31 -0.78
N ASP A 69 4.19 14.04 -1.86
CA ASP A 69 3.84 14.59 -3.16
C ASP A 69 2.45 14.16 -3.61
N SER A 70 1.72 15.05 -4.28
CA SER A 70 0.47 14.71 -4.94
C SER A 70 0.77 14.17 -6.34
N ILE A 71 0.40 12.92 -6.58
CA ILE A 71 0.47 12.33 -7.92
C ILE A 71 -0.80 12.75 -8.68
N LYS A 72 -0.61 13.37 -9.84
CA LYS A 72 -1.71 13.69 -10.76
C LYS A 72 -2.09 12.42 -11.54
N GLY A 73 -3.38 12.22 -11.73
CA GLY A 73 -3.90 11.09 -12.48
C GLY A 73 -5.14 10.47 -11.83
N ASP A 74 -5.79 9.61 -12.57
CA ASP A 74 -6.96 8.85 -12.11
C ASP A 74 -6.56 7.47 -11.62
N THR A 75 -7.33 6.93 -10.67
CA THR A 75 -7.15 5.52 -10.29
C THR A 75 -7.63 4.62 -11.43
N LEU A 76 -7.01 3.46 -11.59
CA LEU A 76 -7.51 2.45 -12.53
C LEU A 76 -8.97 2.10 -12.26
N PHE A 77 -9.39 2.12 -10.99
CA PHE A 77 -10.80 1.91 -10.64
C PHE A 77 -11.71 2.97 -11.25
N SER A 78 -11.35 4.25 -11.15
CA SER A 78 -12.13 5.35 -11.78
C SER A 78 -12.18 5.21 -13.30
N LEU A 79 -11.07 4.85 -13.93
CA LEU A 79 -11.01 4.65 -15.38
C LEU A 79 -11.89 3.50 -15.82
N ILE A 80 -11.82 2.34 -15.16
CA ILE A 80 -12.68 1.18 -15.46
C ILE A 80 -14.16 1.53 -15.28
N LYS A 81 -14.49 2.27 -14.20
CA LYS A 81 -15.87 2.68 -13.93
C LYS A 81 -16.44 3.61 -15.01
N ASN A 82 -15.61 4.52 -15.51
CA ASN A 82 -16.02 5.52 -16.49
C ASN A 82 -15.97 5.02 -17.94
N ASP A 83 -15.25 3.93 -18.19
CA ASP A 83 -15.05 3.36 -19.53
C ASP A 83 -15.01 1.82 -19.43
N PRO A 84 -16.15 1.17 -19.08
CA PRO A 84 -16.23 -0.26 -18.86
C PRO A 84 -16.01 -1.10 -20.13
N ASP A 85 -16.24 -0.53 -21.31
CA ASP A 85 -16.04 -1.22 -22.59
C ASP A 85 -14.55 -1.50 -22.88
N ASN A 86 -13.64 -0.79 -22.24
CA ASN A 86 -12.18 -0.93 -22.36
C ASN A 86 -11.54 -1.59 -21.12
N VAL A 87 -12.28 -2.37 -20.34
CA VAL A 87 -11.78 -2.99 -19.09
C VAL A 87 -10.51 -3.81 -19.33
N ASP A 88 -10.43 -4.57 -20.41
CA ASP A 88 -9.26 -5.42 -20.73
C ASP A 88 -7.99 -4.59 -20.85
N LYS A 89 -8.04 -3.44 -21.51
CA LYS A 89 -6.93 -2.49 -21.61
C LYS A 89 -6.42 -2.03 -20.23
N TYR A 90 -7.34 -1.79 -19.31
CA TYR A 90 -6.97 -1.37 -17.95
C TYR A 90 -6.42 -2.51 -17.12
N LEU A 91 -6.92 -3.74 -17.32
CA LEU A 91 -6.37 -4.94 -16.70
C LEU A 91 -4.96 -5.24 -17.22
N ASP A 92 -4.71 -5.12 -18.52
CA ASP A 92 -3.37 -5.25 -19.10
C ASP A 92 -2.41 -4.24 -18.47
N LYS A 93 -2.84 -2.98 -18.30
CA LYS A 93 -2.03 -1.96 -17.61
C LYS A 93 -1.75 -2.32 -16.16
N MET A 94 -2.73 -2.88 -15.47
CA MET A 94 -2.55 -3.35 -14.09
C MET A 94 -1.52 -4.48 -14.02
N VAL A 95 -1.59 -5.46 -14.94
CA VAL A 95 -0.61 -6.56 -15.03
C VAL A 95 0.79 -6.03 -15.35
N GLU A 96 0.91 -5.08 -16.27
CA GLU A 96 2.18 -4.43 -16.61
C GLU A 96 2.83 -3.79 -15.37
N VAL A 97 2.06 -2.97 -14.64
CA VAL A 97 2.54 -2.31 -13.42
C VAL A 97 2.92 -3.33 -12.36
N HIS A 98 2.09 -4.35 -12.12
CA HIS A 98 2.36 -5.40 -11.15
C HIS A 98 3.66 -6.17 -11.47
N THR A 99 3.81 -6.55 -12.73
CA THR A 99 5.01 -7.24 -13.21
C THR A 99 6.25 -6.36 -13.09
N SER A 100 6.12 -5.05 -13.32
CA SER A 100 7.23 -4.11 -13.16
C SER A 100 7.70 -4.00 -11.71
N ILE A 101 6.77 -3.98 -10.76
CA ILE A 101 7.09 -3.95 -9.32
C ILE A 101 7.93 -5.18 -8.92
N HIS A 102 7.62 -6.35 -9.46
CA HIS A 102 8.35 -7.58 -9.17
C HIS A 102 9.80 -7.62 -9.68
N LYS A 103 10.22 -6.65 -10.49
CA LYS A 103 11.62 -6.52 -10.94
C LYS A 103 12.51 -5.87 -9.89
N PHE A 104 11.94 -5.15 -8.94
CA PHE A 104 12.68 -4.47 -7.88
C PHE A 104 13.02 -5.40 -6.72
N LYS A 105 14.13 -5.09 -6.05
CA LYS A 105 14.58 -5.77 -4.84
C LYS A 105 14.75 -4.76 -3.72
N CYS A 106 14.11 -5.02 -2.59
CA CYS A 106 14.19 -4.17 -1.39
C CYS A 106 14.60 -5.05 -0.19
N PRO A 107 15.90 -5.39 -0.07
CA PRO A 107 16.37 -6.40 0.91
C PRO A 107 16.16 -5.97 2.37
N LYS A 108 15.96 -4.69 2.64
CA LYS A 108 15.70 -4.18 3.99
C LYS A 108 14.22 -4.28 4.39
N LEU A 109 13.33 -4.60 3.47
CA LEU A 109 11.92 -4.74 3.78
C LEU A 109 11.63 -6.05 4.52
N PRO A 110 10.62 -6.05 5.40
CA PRO A 110 10.14 -7.27 6.05
C PRO A 110 9.74 -8.33 5.03
N ILE A 111 10.09 -9.58 5.29
CA ILE A 111 9.71 -10.70 4.44
C ILE A 111 8.22 -10.95 4.61
N GLN A 112 7.47 -10.93 3.52
CA GLN A 112 6.01 -11.11 3.53
C GLN A 112 5.59 -12.44 4.17
N LYS A 113 6.35 -13.51 3.95
CA LYS A 113 6.09 -14.83 4.51
C LYS A 113 6.17 -14.82 6.04
N ASP A 114 7.16 -14.12 6.61
CA ASP A 114 7.31 -14.01 8.07
C ASP A 114 6.13 -13.23 8.67
N LYS A 115 5.74 -12.13 8.03
CA LYS A 115 4.57 -11.34 8.43
C LYS A 115 3.28 -12.16 8.38
N LEU A 116 3.07 -12.97 7.35
CA LEU A 116 1.90 -13.85 7.24
C LEU A 116 1.93 -14.94 8.30
N THR A 117 3.11 -15.50 8.59
CA THR A 117 3.31 -16.47 9.68
C THR A 117 2.85 -15.88 11.03
N ASP A 118 3.27 -14.65 11.33
CA ASP A 118 2.88 -13.98 12.58
C ASP A 118 1.36 -13.71 12.62
N TYR A 119 0.77 -13.29 11.52
CA TYR A 119 -0.68 -13.06 11.45
C TYR A 119 -1.49 -14.33 11.67
N ILE A 120 -1.07 -15.47 11.09
CA ILE A 120 -1.71 -16.76 11.31
C ILE A 120 -1.61 -17.16 12.78
N LYS A 121 -0.43 -17.08 13.38
CA LYS A 121 -0.20 -17.43 14.78
C LYS A 121 -1.00 -16.59 15.77
N LEU A 122 -1.16 -15.29 15.48
CA LEU A 122 -1.86 -14.32 16.33
C LEU A 122 -3.36 -14.24 16.05
N SER A 123 -3.87 -14.94 15.04
CA SER A 123 -5.30 -14.95 14.72
C SER A 123 -6.13 -15.73 15.74
N ASP A 124 -7.45 -15.48 15.74
CA ASP A 124 -8.43 -16.20 16.57
C ASP A 124 -8.88 -17.54 15.94
N LEU A 125 -8.17 -18.03 14.93
CA LEU A 125 -8.45 -19.33 14.30
C LEU A 125 -8.14 -20.48 15.25
N ASP A 126 -8.84 -21.60 15.09
CA ASP A 126 -8.49 -22.83 15.80
C ASP A 126 -7.11 -23.37 15.37
N GLU A 127 -6.50 -24.18 16.24
CA GLU A 127 -5.12 -24.64 16.03
C GLU A 127 -4.98 -25.54 14.77
N GLY A 128 -6.01 -26.31 14.41
CA GLY A 128 -6.01 -27.11 13.20
C GLY A 128 -5.93 -26.24 11.95
N MET A 129 -6.77 -25.20 11.86
CA MET A 129 -6.72 -24.22 10.76
C MET A 129 -5.39 -23.48 10.71
N LYS A 130 -4.81 -23.12 11.87
CA LYS A 130 -3.48 -22.46 11.88
C LYS A 130 -2.40 -23.37 11.31
N ILE A 131 -2.41 -24.66 11.68
CA ILE A 131 -1.45 -25.66 11.15
C ILE A 131 -1.59 -25.76 9.63
N ASP A 132 -2.82 -25.95 9.12
CA ASP A 132 -3.07 -26.10 7.69
C ASP A 132 -2.62 -24.85 6.90
N LEU A 133 -2.90 -23.66 7.42
CA LEU A 133 -2.47 -22.41 6.80
C LEU A 133 -0.93 -22.22 6.81
N LEU A 134 -0.28 -22.61 7.90
CA LEU A 134 1.17 -22.56 8.00
C LEU A 134 1.83 -23.56 7.04
N ASP A 135 1.27 -24.74 6.91
CA ASP A 135 1.76 -25.76 5.96
C ASP A 135 1.58 -25.27 4.52
N MET A 136 0.40 -24.74 4.19
CA MET A 136 0.18 -24.11 2.87
C MET A 136 1.18 -22.97 2.62
N LEU A 137 1.39 -22.08 3.59
CA LEU A 137 2.35 -20.99 3.48
C LEU A 137 3.79 -21.53 3.29
N ASN A 138 4.14 -22.65 3.92
CA ASN A 138 5.45 -23.27 3.78
C ASN A 138 5.70 -23.83 2.37
N THR A 139 4.67 -24.30 1.67
CA THR A 139 4.77 -24.77 0.28
C THR A 139 4.99 -23.63 -0.71
N CYS A 140 4.64 -22.38 -0.35
CA CYS A 140 4.84 -21.21 -1.22
C CYS A 140 6.34 -20.99 -1.50
N PRO A 141 6.72 -20.74 -2.76
CA PRO A 141 8.11 -20.47 -3.12
C PRO A 141 8.69 -19.27 -2.37
N LYS A 142 9.97 -19.37 -2.00
CA LYS A 142 10.71 -18.23 -1.43
C LYS A 142 11.18 -17.34 -2.58
N HIS A 143 10.70 -16.10 -2.64
CA HIS A 143 11.12 -15.11 -3.62
C HIS A 143 11.63 -13.85 -2.94
N ASN A 144 12.63 -13.19 -3.55
CA ASN A 144 13.15 -11.88 -3.13
C ASN A 144 12.55 -10.75 -3.97
N LYS A 145 11.34 -10.95 -4.50
CA LYS A 145 10.65 -9.94 -5.29
C LYS A 145 9.89 -8.98 -4.38
N LEU A 146 9.90 -7.71 -4.76
CA LEU A 146 9.05 -6.73 -4.11
C LEU A 146 7.58 -7.07 -4.40
N VAL A 147 6.75 -7.12 -3.35
CA VAL A 147 5.31 -7.33 -3.46
C VAL A 147 4.56 -6.15 -2.85
N HIS A 148 3.45 -5.76 -3.46
CA HIS A 148 2.65 -4.63 -2.99
C HIS A 148 1.82 -4.96 -1.73
N GLY A 149 1.38 -6.19 -1.58
CA GLY A 149 0.56 -6.66 -0.44
C GLY A 149 -0.92 -6.26 -0.49
N ASN A 150 -1.30 -5.24 -1.27
CA ASN A 150 -2.70 -4.82 -1.48
C ASN A 150 -2.87 -4.20 -2.88
N PHE A 151 -2.53 -4.97 -3.91
CA PHE A 151 -2.56 -4.51 -5.30
C PHE A 151 -3.97 -4.58 -5.86
N THR A 152 -4.64 -3.44 -5.87
CA THR A 152 -6.02 -3.27 -6.37
C THR A 152 -6.10 -2.08 -7.33
N PRO A 153 -7.12 -1.99 -8.21
CA PRO A 153 -7.29 -0.85 -9.11
C PRO A 153 -7.40 0.51 -8.39
N HIS A 154 -7.84 0.52 -7.13
CA HIS A 154 -7.88 1.74 -6.31
C HIS A 154 -6.49 2.27 -5.92
N ASN A 155 -5.47 1.43 -5.96
CA ASN A 155 -4.12 1.77 -5.52
C ASN A 155 -3.14 1.95 -6.69
N VAL A 156 -3.62 1.95 -7.92
CA VAL A 156 -2.84 2.21 -9.13
C VAL A 156 -3.33 3.52 -9.74
N LEU A 157 -2.44 4.51 -9.85
CA LEU A 157 -2.68 5.79 -10.49
C LEU A 157 -2.11 5.77 -11.90
N VAL A 158 -2.87 6.32 -12.84
CA VAL A 158 -2.48 6.49 -14.23
C VAL A 158 -2.50 7.99 -14.54
N SER A 159 -1.36 8.51 -14.96
CA SER A 159 -1.14 9.91 -15.38
C SER A 159 -0.98 10.01 -16.89
#